data_9acc6046353de7cf419664a3b6d52fad
#
_entry.id   9acc6046353de7cf419664a3b6d52fad
#
_cell.length_a   1.000
_cell.length_b   1.000
_cell.length_c   1.000
_cell.angle_alpha   90.00
_cell.angle_beta   90.00
_cell.angle_gamma   90.00
#
_symmetry.space_group_name_H-M   'P 1'
#
loop_
_entity.id
_entity.type
_entity.pdbx_description
1 polymer ?
#
loop_
_entity_poly.entity_id
_entity_poly.type
_entity_poly.pdbx_seq_one_letter_code
_entity_poly.pdbx_strand_id
1 'polypeptide(L)'
;PLCVFGQHSGDFSHAEKDLSVTIDRSGPVPRYERQCGSDRITKILAISPEATITISPVEPVNLPIEIAHHLEIVFPRIVMQPGESIVVNLKFPVEVGVFLQAGADTSVIDIFSKNPVKYSLYGKPVTGLITRYYESEIYHEPPPTDPHFEGVMTLTIHNRYTGAVEVSRGVFECHAMKLFYGSLVGM
;
A
#
# COMPACT_ATOMS: atom_id res chain seq x y z
N PRO A 1 -16.17 -10.60 1.43
CA PRO A 1 -14.82 -11.02 1.85
C PRO A 1 -14.50 -10.35 3.17
N LEU A 2 -14.13 -11.16 4.18
CA LEU A 2 -13.68 -10.63 5.47
C LEU A 2 -12.36 -9.90 5.22
N CYS A 3 -12.33 -8.59 5.50
CA CYS A 3 -11.10 -7.82 5.43
C CYS A 3 -10.12 -8.35 6.48
N VAL A 4 -8.91 -8.71 6.08
CA VAL A 4 -7.85 -9.16 6.99
C VAL A 4 -7.37 -8.03 7.92
N PHE A 5 -7.66 -6.78 7.56
CA PHE A 5 -7.24 -5.61 8.32
C PHE A 5 -7.97 -5.48 9.64
N GLY A 6 -7.23 -5.17 10.68
CA GLY A 6 -7.74 -4.99 12.02
C GLY A 6 -6.77 -5.46 13.09
N GLN A 7 -7.27 -5.51 14.33
CA GLN A 7 -6.53 -5.99 15.49
C GLN A 7 -6.99 -7.41 15.86
N HIS A 8 -6.02 -8.27 16.10
CA HIS A 8 -6.21 -9.68 16.41
C HIS A 8 -5.51 -10.01 17.75
N SER A 9 -6.29 -10.37 18.75
CA SER A 9 -5.79 -10.75 20.09
C SER A 9 -5.71 -12.27 20.29
N GLY A 10 -6.28 -13.06 19.39
CA GLY A 10 -6.30 -14.53 19.44
C GLY A 10 -5.68 -15.16 18.20
N ASP A 11 -6.00 -16.44 18.01
CA ASP A 11 -5.69 -17.14 16.77
C ASP A 11 -6.43 -16.48 15.60
N PHE A 12 -5.76 -16.40 14.48
CA PHE A 12 -6.29 -15.77 13.27
C PHE A 12 -5.85 -16.55 12.04
N SER A 13 -6.76 -16.77 11.12
CA SER A 13 -6.45 -17.35 9.82
C SER A 13 -7.28 -16.68 8.73
N HIS A 14 -6.61 -16.23 7.70
CA HIS A 14 -7.22 -15.71 6.48
C HIS A 14 -6.58 -16.40 5.28
N ALA A 15 -7.41 -16.81 4.33
CA ALA A 15 -6.95 -17.39 3.08
C ALA A 15 -7.84 -16.90 1.94
N GLU A 16 -7.26 -16.28 0.95
CA GLU A 16 -7.92 -15.82 -0.26
C GLU A 16 -6.99 -15.96 -1.46
N LYS A 17 -7.41 -16.79 -2.45
CA LYS A 17 -6.64 -17.07 -3.66
C LYS A 17 -5.20 -17.49 -3.33
N ASP A 18 -4.25 -16.59 -3.64
CA ASP A 18 -2.81 -16.77 -3.49
C ASP A 18 -2.23 -16.13 -2.20
N LEU A 19 -3.09 -15.58 -1.34
CA LEU A 19 -2.71 -15.02 -0.04
C LEU A 19 -3.26 -15.85 1.09
N SER A 20 -2.39 -16.29 2.00
CA SER A 20 -2.80 -16.79 3.31
C SER A 20 -1.97 -16.17 4.41
N VAL A 21 -2.63 -15.80 5.50
CA VAL A 21 -2.00 -15.26 6.72
C VAL A 21 -2.57 -16.01 7.91
N THR A 22 -1.71 -16.58 8.73
CA THR A 22 -2.09 -17.32 9.92
C THR A 22 -1.28 -16.88 11.12
N ILE A 23 -1.97 -16.66 12.23
CA ILE A 23 -1.40 -16.40 13.55
C ILE A 23 -1.90 -17.51 14.45
N ASP A 24 -1.03 -18.39 14.88
CA ASP A 24 -1.31 -19.47 15.82
C ASP A 24 -0.69 -19.15 17.17
N ARG A 25 -1.51 -18.99 18.19
CA ARG A 25 -1.10 -18.73 19.58
C ARG A 25 -1.37 -19.93 20.50
N SER A 26 -2.16 -20.88 20.03
CA SER A 26 -2.58 -22.06 20.80
C SER A 26 -1.47 -23.10 20.94
N GLY A 27 -0.46 -23.05 20.08
CA GLY A 27 0.71 -23.93 20.13
C GLY A 27 1.67 -23.58 21.29
N PRO A 28 2.67 -24.46 21.54
CA PRO A 28 3.67 -24.24 22.60
C PRO A 28 4.49 -22.97 22.40
N VAL A 29 4.57 -22.49 21.14
CA VAL A 29 5.24 -21.26 20.76
C VAL A 29 4.39 -20.56 19.70
N PRO A 30 3.97 -19.29 19.95
CA PRO A 30 3.21 -18.52 18.98
C PRO A 30 3.94 -18.39 17.65
N ARG A 31 3.19 -18.54 16.56
CA ARG A 31 3.72 -18.58 15.20
C ARG A 31 2.92 -17.68 14.26
N TYR A 32 3.65 -17.00 13.41
CA TYR A 32 3.15 -16.28 12.26
C TYR A 32 3.55 -17.02 10.98
N GLU A 33 2.61 -17.25 10.10
CA GLU A 33 2.85 -17.80 8.78
C GLU A 33 2.14 -16.95 7.73
N ARG A 34 2.83 -16.65 6.65
CA ARG A 34 2.27 -15.98 5.48
C ARG A 34 2.74 -16.68 4.22
N GLN A 35 1.82 -16.86 3.29
CA GLN A 35 2.09 -17.22 1.91
C GLN A 35 1.45 -16.17 1.00
N CYS A 36 2.22 -15.64 0.05
CA CYS A 36 1.75 -14.71 -0.97
C CYS A 36 2.36 -15.13 -2.30
N GLY A 37 1.54 -15.72 -3.17
CA GLY A 37 2.02 -16.39 -4.37
C GLY A 37 3.01 -17.52 -4.03
N SER A 38 4.23 -17.43 -4.55
CA SER A 38 5.32 -18.37 -4.27
C SER A 38 6.13 -18.03 -3.01
N ASP A 39 5.95 -16.83 -2.45
CA ASP A 39 6.70 -16.37 -1.28
C ASP A 39 6.04 -16.84 0.01
N ARG A 40 6.82 -17.50 0.87
CA ARG A 40 6.37 -18.02 2.15
C ARG A 40 7.33 -17.60 3.27
N ILE A 41 6.74 -17.10 4.35
CA ILE A 41 7.45 -16.73 5.57
C ILE A 41 6.82 -17.44 6.75
N THR A 42 7.68 -17.94 7.65
CA THR A 42 7.29 -18.46 8.96
C THR A 42 8.15 -17.80 10.02
N LYS A 43 7.53 -17.21 11.04
CA LYS A 43 8.23 -16.58 12.17
C LYS A 43 7.67 -17.10 13.50
N ILE A 44 8.58 -17.40 14.42
CA ILE A 44 8.24 -17.68 15.80
C ILE A 44 8.13 -16.34 16.51
N LEU A 45 7.05 -16.14 17.27
CA LEU A 45 6.77 -14.89 17.95
C LEU A 45 7.03 -15.05 19.45
N ALA A 46 7.98 -14.29 19.98
CA ALA A 46 8.18 -14.15 21.42
C ALA A 46 7.25 -13.05 21.93
N ILE A 47 5.98 -13.39 22.18
CA ILE A 47 4.94 -12.44 22.55
C ILE A 47 4.29 -12.80 23.89
N SER A 48 3.86 -11.79 24.63
CA SER A 48 3.02 -11.99 25.80
C SER A 48 1.59 -12.36 25.38
N PRO A 49 0.82 -13.05 26.24
CA PRO A 49 -0.58 -13.38 25.96
C PRO A 49 -1.46 -12.14 25.65
N GLU A 50 -1.09 -10.99 26.21
CA GLU A 50 -1.83 -9.73 26.08
C GLU A 50 -1.46 -8.92 24.81
N ALA A 51 -0.40 -9.33 24.09
CA ALA A 51 0.02 -8.63 22.92
C ALA A 51 -1.01 -8.76 21.79
N THR A 52 -1.23 -7.68 21.07
CA THR A 52 -2.15 -7.62 19.94
C THR A 52 -1.37 -7.57 18.62
N ILE A 53 -1.85 -8.28 17.61
CA ILE A 53 -1.31 -8.18 16.25
C ILE A 53 -2.26 -7.32 15.44
N THR A 54 -1.72 -6.27 14.84
CA THR A 54 -2.47 -5.39 13.94
C THR A 54 -2.03 -5.66 12.50
N ILE A 55 -3.00 -5.88 11.62
CA ILE A 55 -2.79 -6.00 10.18
C ILE A 55 -3.43 -4.78 9.53
N SER A 56 -2.65 -4.02 8.77
CA SER A 56 -3.12 -2.78 8.15
C SER A 56 -2.44 -2.53 6.79
N PRO A 57 -3.10 -1.79 5.89
CA PRO A 57 -2.41 -1.31 4.70
C PRO A 57 -1.34 -0.30 5.09
N VAL A 58 -0.23 -0.33 4.38
CA VAL A 58 0.89 0.60 4.52
C VAL A 58 1.30 1.15 3.17
N GLU A 59 2.05 2.25 3.18
CA GLU A 59 2.56 2.91 1.99
C GLU A 59 3.45 1.96 1.17
N PRO A 60 3.42 2.06 -0.19
CA PRO A 60 4.06 1.08 -1.07
C PRO A 60 5.59 1.23 -1.19
N VAL A 61 6.24 1.85 -0.24
CA VAL A 61 7.70 2.06 -0.21
C VAL A 61 8.41 1.40 0.97
N ASN A 62 7.66 0.67 1.79
CA ASN A 62 8.23 -0.04 2.94
C ASN A 62 8.94 -1.35 2.53
N LEU A 63 8.78 -1.78 1.27
CA LEU A 63 9.46 -2.96 0.73
C LEU A 63 10.15 -2.66 -0.62
N PRO A 64 11.43 -3.00 -0.71
CA PRO A 64 12.36 -3.16 0.41
C PRO A 64 12.62 -1.81 1.08
N ILE A 65 12.88 -1.86 2.37
CA ILE A 65 13.14 -0.67 3.17
C ILE A 65 14.30 0.12 2.56
N GLU A 66 14.13 1.44 2.45
CA GLU A 66 15.16 2.41 2.05
C GLU A 66 15.58 2.42 0.57
N ILE A 67 14.93 1.66 -0.32
CA ILE A 67 15.22 1.77 -1.76
C ILE A 67 14.51 2.97 -2.38
N ALA A 68 13.24 3.19 -2.04
CA ALA A 68 12.46 4.28 -2.58
C ALA A 68 11.56 4.91 -1.50
N HIS A 69 11.54 6.24 -1.47
CA HIS A 69 10.63 7.02 -0.61
C HIS A 69 9.52 7.68 -1.41
N HIS A 70 9.51 7.47 -2.72
CA HIS A 70 8.58 8.09 -3.64
C HIS A 70 7.86 7.02 -4.46
N LEU A 71 6.58 7.29 -4.72
CA LEU A 71 5.73 6.54 -5.64
C LEU A 71 5.60 7.35 -6.94
N GLU A 72 5.95 6.75 -8.06
CA GLU A 72 5.66 7.27 -9.40
C GLU A 72 4.46 6.53 -9.96
N ILE A 73 3.40 7.27 -10.27
CA ILE A 73 2.23 6.74 -10.97
C ILE A 73 2.22 7.32 -12.38
N VAL A 74 2.25 6.44 -13.37
CA VAL A 74 2.08 6.79 -14.78
C VAL A 74 0.64 6.51 -15.18
N PHE A 75 0.04 7.43 -15.93
CA PHE A 75 -1.34 7.38 -16.37
C PHE A 75 -1.51 7.95 -17.79
N PRO A 76 -2.65 7.70 -18.46
CA PRO A 76 -2.94 8.27 -19.79
C PRO A 76 -2.78 9.78 -19.80
N ARG A 77 -2.26 10.30 -20.91
CA ARG A 77 -1.94 11.72 -21.07
C ARG A 77 -3.16 12.62 -20.96
N ILE A 78 -3.08 13.62 -20.11
CA ILE A 78 -4.07 14.69 -19.94
C ILE A 78 -3.48 15.97 -20.54
N VAL A 79 -4.23 16.63 -21.44
CA VAL A 79 -3.86 17.94 -22.00
C VAL A 79 -4.71 18.98 -21.31
N MET A 80 -4.08 19.99 -20.72
CA MET A 80 -4.76 21.05 -19.96
C MET A 80 -4.39 22.42 -20.53
N GLN A 81 -5.39 23.27 -20.75
CA GLN A 81 -5.20 24.66 -21.14
C GLN A 81 -4.79 25.51 -19.92
N PRO A 82 -4.24 26.73 -20.15
CA PRO A 82 -3.93 27.65 -19.05
C PRO A 82 -5.14 27.89 -18.14
N GLY A 83 -4.93 27.80 -16.84
CA GLY A 83 -5.97 28.03 -15.81
C GLY A 83 -6.94 26.88 -15.59
N GLU A 84 -6.86 25.81 -16.37
CA GLU A 84 -7.71 24.64 -16.17
C GLU A 84 -7.33 23.85 -14.94
N SER A 85 -8.36 23.18 -14.38
CA SER A 85 -8.23 22.25 -13.27
C SER A 85 -9.03 20.98 -13.57
N ILE A 86 -8.49 19.83 -13.22
CA ILE A 86 -9.17 18.53 -13.35
C ILE A 86 -9.01 17.74 -12.06
N VAL A 87 -10.05 16.98 -11.72
CA VAL A 87 -10.01 15.99 -10.64
C VAL A 87 -10.07 14.61 -11.26
N VAL A 88 -9.13 13.76 -10.90
CA VAL A 88 -9.05 12.38 -11.38
C VAL A 88 -8.80 11.44 -10.21
N ASN A 89 -9.27 10.21 -10.34
CA ASN A 89 -8.96 9.15 -9.42
C ASN A 89 -7.95 8.20 -10.07
N LEU A 90 -6.91 7.86 -9.33
CA LEU A 90 -5.86 6.95 -9.75
C LEU A 90 -5.78 5.79 -8.77
N LYS A 91 -5.51 4.60 -9.26
CA LYS A 91 -5.12 3.48 -8.41
C LYS A 91 -3.65 3.61 -8.04
N PHE A 92 -3.31 3.12 -6.86
CA PHE A 92 -1.93 3.00 -6.40
C PHE A 92 -1.74 1.68 -5.63
N PRO A 93 -0.53 1.10 -5.61
CA PRO A 93 -0.28 -0.13 -4.90
C PRO A 93 -0.30 0.14 -3.40
N VAL A 94 -0.86 -0.78 -2.61
CA VAL A 94 -0.71 -0.81 -1.16
C VAL A 94 0.10 -2.03 -0.78
N GLU A 95 0.79 -1.95 0.35
CA GLU A 95 1.44 -3.08 1.00
C GLU A 95 0.66 -3.45 2.25
N VAL A 96 0.83 -4.66 2.72
CA VAL A 96 0.20 -5.16 3.93
C VAL A 96 1.25 -5.24 5.02
N GLY A 97 1.05 -4.46 6.08
CA GLY A 97 1.88 -4.48 7.27
C GLY A 97 1.26 -5.33 8.37
N VAL A 98 2.09 -6.14 9.02
CA VAL A 98 1.76 -6.93 10.20
C VAL A 98 2.60 -6.45 11.35
N PHE A 99 1.95 -5.93 12.38
CA PHE A 99 2.59 -5.25 13.51
C PHE A 99 2.23 -5.94 14.81
N LEU A 100 3.22 -6.12 15.67
CA LEU A 100 3.02 -6.53 17.06
C LEU A 100 2.91 -5.30 17.95
N GLN A 101 1.84 -5.23 18.73
CA GLN A 101 1.65 -4.21 19.75
C GLN A 101 1.75 -4.84 21.13
N ALA A 102 2.69 -4.38 21.94
CA ALA A 102 2.90 -4.80 23.31
C ALA A 102 2.94 -3.54 24.20
N GLY A 103 1.81 -3.19 24.81
CA GLY A 103 1.67 -1.92 25.52
C GLY A 103 1.80 -0.71 24.59
N ALA A 104 2.80 0.14 24.84
CA ALA A 104 3.10 1.30 23.99
C ALA A 104 4.05 1.01 22.80
N ASP A 105 4.67 -0.16 22.81
CA ASP A 105 5.66 -0.53 21.81
C ASP A 105 5.00 -1.22 20.60
N THR A 106 5.45 -0.84 19.41
CA THR A 106 5.02 -1.45 18.15
C THR A 106 6.24 -1.96 17.40
N SER A 107 6.20 -3.22 17.00
CA SER A 107 7.26 -3.86 16.23
C SER A 107 6.70 -4.44 14.93
N VAL A 108 7.47 -4.35 13.85
CA VAL A 108 7.10 -4.92 12.56
C VAL A 108 7.37 -6.42 12.57
N ILE A 109 6.33 -7.22 12.33
CA ILE A 109 6.47 -8.67 12.11
C ILE A 109 6.78 -8.92 10.64
N ASP A 110 5.99 -8.36 9.73
CA ASP A 110 6.10 -8.56 8.29
C ASP A 110 5.54 -7.36 7.52
N ILE A 111 6.07 -7.10 6.34
CA ILE A 111 5.47 -6.20 5.35
C ILE A 111 5.60 -6.91 4.02
N PHE A 112 4.52 -7.02 3.27
CA PHE A 112 4.51 -7.67 1.97
C PHE A 112 3.59 -6.99 0.98
N SER A 113 3.85 -7.21 -0.30
CA SER A 113 3.05 -6.68 -1.40
C SER A 113 2.49 -7.82 -2.25
N LYS A 114 1.20 -7.76 -2.58
CA LYS A 114 0.59 -8.61 -3.60
C LYS A 114 0.92 -8.10 -5.02
N ASN A 115 1.27 -6.83 -5.15
CA ASN A 115 1.71 -6.25 -6.40
C ASN A 115 3.17 -6.60 -6.69
N PRO A 116 3.52 -6.98 -7.94
CA PRO A 116 4.91 -7.06 -8.35
C PRO A 116 5.63 -5.72 -8.11
N VAL A 117 6.72 -5.79 -7.36
CA VAL A 117 7.51 -4.59 -7.04
C VAL A 117 8.32 -4.18 -8.26
N LYS A 118 8.06 -2.98 -8.78
CA LYS A 118 8.82 -2.37 -9.87
C LYS A 118 9.39 -1.04 -9.40
N TYR A 119 10.58 -0.72 -9.85
CA TYR A 119 11.23 0.57 -9.60
C TYR A 119 11.52 1.27 -10.91
N SER A 120 11.55 2.59 -10.87
CA SER A 120 11.98 3.44 -11.97
C SER A 120 12.94 4.50 -11.47
N LEU A 121 13.61 5.16 -12.41
CA LEU A 121 14.42 6.32 -12.16
C LEU A 121 13.70 7.56 -12.70
N TYR A 122 13.18 8.37 -11.80
CA TYR A 122 12.56 9.64 -12.18
C TYR A 122 13.61 10.75 -12.26
N GLY A 123 13.83 11.29 -13.46
CA GLY A 123 14.79 12.35 -13.71
C GLY A 123 16.07 11.88 -14.43
N LYS A 124 17.19 12.56 -14.20
CA LYS A 124 18.47 12.27 -14.86
C LYS A 124 19.21 11.14 -14.14
N PRO A 125 20.02 10.32 -14.83
CA PRO A 125 20.74 9.20 -14.23
C PRO A 125 21.58 9.55 -12.98
N VAL A 126 22.16 10.76 -12.93
CA VAL A 126 23.06 11.18 -11.84
C VAL A 126 22.32 11.83 -10.67
N THR A 127 21.13 12.44 -10.92
CA THR A 127 20.40 13.24 -9.93
C THR A 127 18.95 12.84 -9.78
N GLY A 128 18.54 11.78 -10.45
CA GLY A 128 17.18 11.29 -10.41
C GLY A 128 16.84 10.58 -9.10
N LEU A 129 15.55 10.44 -8.86
CA LEU A 129 15.01 9.73 -7.70
C LEU A 129 14.66 8.30 -8.12
N ILE A 130 15.04 7.33 -7.32
CA ILE A 130 14.50 5.98 -7.44
C ILE A 130 13.10 6.00 -6.85
N THR A 131 12.13 5.58 -7.66
CA THR A 131 10.71 5.58 -7.30
C THR A 131 10.13 4.18 -7.37
N ARG A 132 9.15 3.89 -6.51
CA ARG A 132 8.24 2.77 -6.70
C ARG A 132 7.38 3.08 -7.92
N TYR A 133 7.42 2.26 -8.94
CA TYR A 133 6.70 2.48 -10.20
C TYR A 133 5.34 1.79 -10.21
N TYR A 134 4.32 2.51 -10.66
CA TYR A 134 2.98 1.97 -10.86
C TYR A 134 2.30 2.58 -12.09
N GLU A 135 1.45 1.81 -12.76
CA GLU A 135 0.63 2.28 -13.88
C GLU A 135 -0.85 2.25 -13.47
N SER A 136 -1.56 3.35 -13.71
CA SER A 136 -2.98 3.47 -13.43
C SER A 136 -3.72 4.00 -14.65
N GLU A 137 -4.94 3.51 -14.85
CA GLU A 137 -5.93 4.22 -15.67
C GLU A 137 -6.45 5.46 -14.94
N ILE A 138 -7.08 6.38 -15.67
CA ILE A 138 -7.77 7.54 -15.14
C ILE A 138 -9.24 7.17 -14.93
N TYR A 139 -9.75 7.43 -13.72
CA TYR A 139 -11.14 7.21 -13.37
C TYR A 139 -11.80 8.53 -12.97
N HIS A 140 -13.04 8.76 -13.45
CA HIS A 140 -13.82 9.93 -13.04
C HIS A 140 -14.45 9.73 -11.66
N GLU A 141 -14.79 8.48 -11.33
CA GLU A 141 -15.29 8.08 -10.01
C GLU A 141 -14.31 7.07 -9.39
N PRO A 142 -14.25 6.96 -8.07
CA PRO A 142 -13.39 5.99 -7.41
C PRO A 142 -13.71 4.57 -7.88
N PRO A 143 -12.75 3.86 -8.52
CA PRO A 143 -12.97 2.51 -8.99
C PRO A 143 -12.98 1.51 -7.84
N PRO A 144 -13.65 0.36 -7.99
CA PRO A 144 -13.53 -0.73 -7.04
C PRO A 144 -12.10 -1.26 -6.99
N THR A 145 -11.62 -1.56 -5.80
CA THR A 145 -10.27 -2.11 -5.56
C THR A 145 -10.32 -3.33 -4.64
N ASP A 146 -9.30 -4.16 -4.74
CA ASP A 146 -8.95 -5.12 -3.69
C ASP A 146 -8.08 -4.38 -2.66
N PRO A 147 -8.56 -4.18 -1.42
CA PRO A 147 -7.85 -3.38 -0.42
C PRO A 147 -6.50 -3.98 0.01
N HIS A 148 -6.28 -5.27 -0.25
CA HIS A 148 -4.99 -5.92 0.00
C HIS A 148 -3.99 -5.72 -1.15
N PHE A 149 -4.41 -5.05 -2.20
CA PHE A 149 -3.66 -4.95 -3.44
C PHE A 149 -3.50 -3.51 -3.90
N GLU A 150 -4.59 -2.73 -3.87
CA GLU A 150 -4.64 -1.37 -4.41
C GLU A 150 -5.47 -0.44 -3.54
N GLY A 151 -5.05 0.80 -3.49
CA GLY A 151 -5.85 1.92 -3.01
C GLY A 151 -6.28 2.84 -4.15
N VAL A 152 -7.12 3.81 -3.84
CA VAL A 152 -7.51 4.88 -4.74
C VAL A 152 -7.09 6.21 -4.15
N MET A 153 -6.44 7.05 -4.95
CA MET A 153 -6.17 8.45 -4.60
C MET A 153 -6.96 9.37 -5.53
N THR A 154 -7.49 10.44 -4.95
CA THR A 154 -8.08 11.53 -5.71
C THR A 154 -7.04 12.61 -5.90
N LEU A 155 -6.71 12.92 -7.15
CA LEU A 155 -5.71 13.90 -7.53
C LEU A 155 -6.38 15.10 -8.18
N THR A 156 -6.14 16.30 -7.65
CA THR A 156 -6.52 17.55 -8.28
C THR A 156 -5.30 18.16 -8.96
N ILE A 157 -5.39 18.36 -10.27
CA ILE A 157 -4.31 18.92 -11.09
C ILE A 157 -4.74 20.31 -11.55
N HIS A 158 -3.87 21.30 -11.35
CA HIS A 158 -4.09 22.67 -11.78
C HIS A 158 -2.99 23.09 -12.76
N ASN A 159 -3.36 23.54 -13.96
CA ASN A 159 -2.41 24.17 -14.86
C ASN A 159 -2.27 25.66 -14.52
N ARG A 160 -1.22 25.99 -13.78
CA ARG A 160 -0.88 27.40 -13.44
C ARG A 160 0.13 28.01 -14.39
N TYR A 161 0.49 27.29 -15.45
CA TYR A 161 1.40 27.80 -16.48
C TYR A 161 0.63 28.61 -17.52
N THR A 162 1.32 29.46 -18.26
CA THR A 162 0.74 30.36 -19.27
C THR A 162 0.45 29.68 -20.61
N GLY A 163 0.90 28.45 -20.81
CA GLY A 163 0.68 27.62 -21.99
C GLY A 163 -0.06 26.34 -21.67
N ALA A 164 -0.46 25.62 -22.70
CA ALA A 164 -0.98 24.28 -22.56
C ALA A 164 0.11 23.34 -22.02
N VAL A 165 -0.30 22.41 -21.14
CA VAL A 165 0.60 21.39 -20.57
C VAL A 165 0.03 19.99 -20.79
N GLU A 166 0.93 19.02 -20.86
CA GLU A 166 0.60 17.60 -20.87
C GLU A 166 1.07 16.97 -19.58
N VAL A 167 0.18 16.25 -18.91
CA VAL A 167 0.48 15.53 -17.68
C VAL A 167 0.17 14.05 -17.88
N SER A 168 1.14 13.17 -17.62
CA SER A 168 1.00 11.71 -17.75
C SER A 168 1.62 10.95 -16.59
N ARG A 169 2.11 11.65 -15.58
CA ARG A 169 2.67 11.04 -14.37
C ARG A 169 2.63 11.98 -13.18
N GLY A 170 2.57 11.40 -11.99
CA GLY A 170 2.79 12.07 -10.72
C GLY A 170 3.83 11.34 -9.89
N VAL A 171 4.63 12.10 -9.15
CA VAL A 171 5.58 11.55 -8.17
C VAL A 171 5.21 12.07 -6.81
N PHE A 172 4.98 11.16 -5.88
CA PHE A 172 4.45 11.43 -4.54
C PHE A 172 5.42 10.93 -3.48
N GLU A 173 5.67 11.75 -2.46
CA GLU A 173 6.41 11.31 -1.29
C GLU A 173 5.51 10.44 -0.41
N CYS A 174 5.87 9.18 -0.24
CA CYS A 174 5.00 8.20 0.40
C CYS A 174 4.88 8.38 1.91
N HIS A 175 5.93 8.86 2.59
CA HIS A 175 5.85 9.13 4.03
C HIS A 175 4.81 10.21 4.41
N ALA A 176 4.39 11.03 3.44
CA ALA A 176 3.33 12.01 3.62
C ALA A 176 1.93 11.47 3.33
N MET A 177 1.84 10.25 2.78
CA MET A 177 0.56 9.63 2.44
C MET A 177 -0.14 9.15 3.72
N LYS A 178 -1.42 9.50 3.84
CA LYS A 178 -2.31 8.95 4.88
C LYS A 178 -3.23 7.94 4.23
N LEU A 179 -3.14 6.69 4.64
CA LEU A 179 -4.01 5.62 4.16
C LEU A 179 -5.23 5.52 5.07
N PHE A 180 -6.40 5.60 4.47
CA PHE A 180 -7.67 5.38 5.14
C PHE A 180 -8.23 4.05 4.66
N TYR A 181 -8.61 3.19 5.61
CA TYR A 181 -9.24 1.92 5.33
C TYR A 181 -10.35 1.64 6.33
N GLY A 182 -11.35 0.90 5.92
CA GLY A 182 -12.50 0.57 6.76
C GLY A 182 -13.58 -0.10 5.92
N SER A 183 -14.55 -0.70 6.59
CA SER A 183 -15.76 -1.15 5.92
C SER A 183 -16.52 0.08 5.45
N LEU A 184 -16.73 0.23 4.14
CA LEU A 184 -17.80 1.06 3.64
C LEU A 184 -19.10 0.43 4.15
N VAL A 185 -19.54 0.84 5.32
CA VAL A 185 -20.92 0.62 5.73
C VAL A 185 -21.70 1.50 4.79
N GLY A 186 -22.35 0.86 3.81
CA GLY A 186 -23.21 1.58 2.88
C GLY A 186 -24.23 2.41 3.65
N MET A 187 -24.27 3.69 3.34
CA MET A 187 -25.44 4.54 3.58
C MET A 187 -26.43 4.33 2.44
#